data_96423fbb40a0fcc6ca3f3615c8c2d255
#
_entry.id   96423fbb40a0fcc6ca3f3615c8c2d255
#
_cell.length_a   1.000
_cell.length_b   1.000
_cell.length_c   1.000
_cell.angle_alpha   90.00
_cell.angle_beta   90.00
_cell.angle_gamma   90.00
#
_symmetry.space_group_name_H-M   'P 1'
#
loop_
_entity.id
_entity.type
_entity.pdbx_description
1 polymer ?
#
loop_
_entity_poly.entity_id
_entity_poly.type
_entity_poly.pdbx_seq_one_letter_code
_entity_poly.pdbx_strand_id
1 'polypeptide(L)'
;MWIGWIEFDLLLGDVHSLKEKRSILRPIIADLSRRTEAAAAEVDAQDLHRRTVIGVTVVAGSAAHVRGVLDRADRLLAEEHPEITVLSARQGLHSSRD
;
A
#
# COMPACT_ATOMS: atom_id res chain seq x y z
N MET A 1 15.66 9.42 12.78
CA MET A 1 14.36 9.15 12.15
C MET A 1 14.41 7.85 11.39
N TRP A 2 13.39 7.06 11.53
CA TRP A 2 13.24 5.81 10.79
C TRP A 2 12.21 5.97 9.70
N ILE A 3 12.49 5.41 8.53
CA ILE A 3 11.65 5.48 7.34
C ILE A 3 11.35 4.06 6.90
N GLY A 4 10.09 3.72 6.80
CA GLY A 4 9.67 2.42 6.29
C GLY A 4 8.76 2.56 5.07
N TRP A 5 8.79 1.55 4.20
CA TRP A 5 7.94 1.53 3.01
C TRP A 5 7.60 0.10 2.62
N ILE A 6 6.44 -0.04 1.96
CA ILE A 6 6.05 -1.29 1.29
C ILE A 6 5.50 -0.91 -0.08
N GLU A 7 5.85 -1.70 -1.09
CA GLU A 7 5.21 -1.67 -2.40
C GLU A 7 4.42 -2.95 -2.58
N PHE A 8 3.09 -2.83 -2.71
CA PHE A 8 2.19 -3.95 -2.96
C PHE A 8 1.87 -4.04 -4.44
N ASP A 9 2.23 -5.17 -5.07
CA ASP A 9 1.84 -5.47 -6.45
C ASP A 9 0.52 -6.24 -6.38
N LEU A 10 -0.54 -5.65 -6.93
CA LEU A 10 -1.92 -6.13 -6.75
C LEU A 10 -2.57 -6.50 -8.08
N LEU A 11 -3.34 -7.57 -8.06
CA LEU A 11 -4.25 -7.95 -9.14
C LEU A 11 -5.66 -7.52 -8.75
N LEU A 12 -6.33 -6.78 -9.64
CA LEU A 12 -7.62 -6.16 -9.38
C LEU A 12 -8.83 -6.94 -9.92
N GLY A 13 -8.58 -8.01 -10.66
CA GLY A 13 -9.67 -8.80 -11.24
C GLY A 13 -10.22 -8.18 -12.53
N ASP A 14 -11.54 -8.24 -12.72
CA ASP A 14 -12.18 -7.90 -13.98
C ASP A 14 -12.50 -6.40 -14.07
N VAL A 15 -11.48 -5.62 -14.38
CA VAL A 15 -11.57 -4.15 -14.51
C VAL A 15 -11.32 -3.78 -15.97
N HIS A 16 -12.23 -2.97 -16.54
CA HIS A 16 -12.25 -2.69 -17.98
C HIS A 16 -11.85 -1.26 -18.36
N SER A 17 -11.66 -0.36 -17.38
CA SER A 17 -11.28 1.02 -17.66
C SER A 17 -10.48 1.61 -16.51
N LEU A 18 -9.75 2.69 -16.79
CA LEU A 18 -9.03 3.43 -15.76
C LEU A 18 -9.99 4.11 -14.77
N LYS A 19 -11.15 4.53 -15.24
CA LYS A 19 -12.17 5.11 -14.37
C LYS A 19 -12.67 4.09 -13.34
N GLU A 20 -12.96 2.88 -13.79
CA GLU A 20 -13.38 1.78 -12.93
C GLU A 20 -12.27 1.41 -11.94
N LYS A 21 -11.02 1.35 -12.41
CA LYS A 21 -9.86 1.11 -11.57
C LYS A 21 -9.75 2.14 -10.44
N ARG A 22 -9.91 3.43 -10.75
CA ARG A 22 -9.87 4.50 -9.75
C ARG A 22 -10.95 4.34 -8.69
N SER A 23 -12.15 3.91 -9.11
CA SER A 23 -13.26 3.66 -8.18
C SER A 23 -12.93 2.56 -7.17
N ILE A 24 -12.14 1.56 -7.58
CA ILE A 24 -11.70 0.47 -6.71
C ILE A 24 -10.56 0.94 -5.79
N LEU A 25 -9.59 1.67 -6.34
CA LEU A 25 -8.38 2.04 -5.59
C LEU A 25 -8.59 3.14 -4.56
N ARG A 26 -9.47 4.10 -4.83
CA ARG A 26 -9.69 5.23 -3.90
C ARG A 26 -10.06 4.79 -2.49
N PRO A 27 -11.03 3.89 -2.29
CA PRO A 27 -11.34 3.42 -0.93
C PRO A 27 -10.17 2.70 -0.26
N ILE A 28 -9.41 1.92 -1.03
CA ILE A 28 -8.26 1.17 -0.51
C ILE A 28 -7.18 2.12 -0.03
N ILE A 29 -6.81 3.09 -0.86
CA ILE A 29 -5.80 4.10 -0.53
C ILE A 29 -6.27 4.94 0.66
N ALA A 30 -7.53 5.35 0.68
CA ALA A 30 -8.10 6.11 1.79
C ALA A 30 -8.09 5.32 3.10
N ASP A 31 -8.40 4.03 3.06
CA ASP A 31 -8.33 3.15 4.23
C ASP A 31 -6.91 3.05 4.77
N LEU A 32 -5.94 2.81 3.89
CA LEU A 32 -4.54 2.74 4.30
C LEU A 32 -4.09 4.03 4.99
N SER A 33 -4.44 5.19 4.42
CA SER A 33 -4.05 6.50 4.96
C SER A 33 -4.76 6.85 6.27
N ARG A 34 -6.04 6.47 6.41
CA ARG A 34 -6.83 6.84 7.60
C ARG A 34 -6.68 5.86 8.75
N ARG A 35 -6.49 4.58 8.46
CA ARG A 35 -6.48 3.53 9.49
C ARG A 35 -5.08 3.08 9.89
N THR A 36 -4.08 3.57 9.20
CA THR A 36 -2.67 3.47 9.60
C THR A 36 -2.09 4.87 9.67
N GLU A 37 -0.88 5.01 10.19
CA GLU A 37 -0.18 6.31 10.21
C GLU A 37 0.58 6.58 8.91
N ALA A 38 0.35 5.77 7.89
CA ALA A 38 1.12 5.80 6.65
C ALA A 38 0.50 6.74 5.62
N ALA A 39 1.32 7.18 4.69
CA ALA A 39 0.89 7.76 3.43
C ALA A 39 0.81 6.64 2.38
N ALA A 40 -0.16 6.69 1.49
CA ALA A 40 -0.36 5.68 0.46
C ALA A 40 -0.72 6.32 -0.88
N ALA A 41 -0.24 5.72 -1.96
CA ALA A 41 -0.52 6.17 -3.33
C ALA A 41 -0.30 5.03 -4.31
N GLU A 42 -0.94 5.12 -5.48
CA GLU A 42 -0.55 4.27 -6.60
C GLU A 42 0.78 4.79 -7.16
N VAL A 43 1.78 3.92 -7.27
CA VAL A 43 3.15 4.32 -7.63
C VAL A 43 3.65 3.70 -8.92
N ASP A 44 2.97 2.69 -9.47
CA ASP A 44 3.35 2.05 -10.73
C ASP A 44 2.14 1.34 -11.33
N ALA A 45 2.29 0.87 -12.58
CA ALA A 45 1.26 0.19 -13.36
C ALA A 45 -0.03 1.02 -13.52
N GLN A 46 0.10 2.36 -13.53
CA GLN A 46 -1.05 3.28 -13.56
C GLN A 46 -1.90 3.12 -14.83
N ASP A 47 -1.30 2.73 -15.95
CA ASP A 47 -1.98 2.56 -17.24
C ASP A 47 -2.59 1.17 -17.43
N LEU A 48 -2.37 0.25 -16.51
CA LEU A 48 -2.92 -1.10 -16.59
C LEU A 48 -4.25 -1.16 -15.84
N HIS A 49 -5.24 -1.84 -16.43
CA HIS A 49 -6.58 -1.93 -15.83
C HIS A 49 -6.64 -2.92 -14.68
N ARG A 50 -5.93 -4.04 -14.77
CA ARG A 50 -6.04 -5.16 -13.84
C ARG A 50 -4.87 -5.28 -12.87
N ARG A 51 -3.91 -4.39 -12.98
CA ARG A 51 -2.71 -4.39 -12.12
C ARG A 51 -2.50 -3.00 -11.57
N THR A 52 -1.99 -2.96 -10.36
CA THR A 52 -1.53 -1.72 -9.74
C THR A 52 -0.39 -2.01 -8.79
N VAL A 53 0.42 -1.00 -8.52
CA VAL A 53 1.36 -1.05 -7.40
C VAL A 53 1.00 0.10 -6.47
N ILE A 54 0.66 -0.24 -5.23
CA ILE A 54 0.40 0.75 -4.18
C ILE A 54 1.64 0.84 -3.30
N GLY A 55 2.17 2.05 -3.18
CA GLY A 55 3.24 2.37 -2.25
C GLY A 55 2.69 2.89 -0.94
N VAL A 56 3.25 2.42 0.15
CA VAL A 56 2.91 2.84 1.51
C VAL A 56 4.19 3.24 2.21
N THR A 57 4.22 4.39 2.88
CA THR A 57 5.40 4.83 3.61
C THR A 57 5.03 5.47 4.94
N VAL A 58 5.96 5.38 5.90
CA VAL A 58 5.78 5.96 7.23
C VAL A 58 7.14 6.38 7.79
N VAL A 59 7.13 7.46 8.56
CA VAL A 59 8.29 7.91 9.31
C VAL A 59 7.96 7.92 10.79
N ALA A 60 8.94 7.58 11.61
CA ALA A 60 8.79 7.63 13.07
C ALA A 60 10.16 7.71 13.76
N GLY A 61 10.16 7.92 15.06
CA GLY A 61 11.36 7.96 15.86
C GLY A 61 11.90 6.58 16.23
N SER A 62 11.14 5.50 15.98
CA SER A 62 11.48 4.14 16.38
C SER A 62 11.23 3.17 15.23
N ALA A 63 12.19 2.25 15.02
CA ALA A 63 12.07 1.20 14.01
C ALA A 63 10.90 0.26 14.32
N ALA A 64 10.67 -0.06 15.58
CA ALA A 64 9.58 -0.93 16.00
C ALA A 64 8.22 -0.33 15.67
N HIS A 65 8.06 0.97 15.87
CA HIS A 65 6.82 1.67 15.52
C HIS A 65 6.56 1.62 14.01
N VAL A 66 7.60 1.90 13.22
CA VAL A 66 7.51 1.82 11.75
C VAL A 66 7.08 0.42 11.30
N ARG A 67 7.72 -0.63 11.82
CA ARG A 67 7.35 -2.01 11.50
C ARG A 67 5.89 -2.31 11.86
N GLY A 68 5.44 -1.83 13.01
CA GLY A 68 4.04 -2.01 13.44
C GLY A 68 3.04 -1.37 12.49
N VAL A 69 3.34 -0.18 11.98
CA VAL A 69 2.49 0.51 10.99
C VAL A 69 2.46 -0.27 9.68
N LEU A 70 3.61 -0.73 9.18
CA LEU A 70 3.69 -1.50 7.95
C LEU A 70 2.95 -2.85 8.08
N ASP A 71 3.06 -3.51 9.22
CA ASP A 71 2.32 -4.75 9.48
C ASP A 71 0.80 -4.52 9.49
N ARG A 72 0.33 -3.40 10.03
CA ARG A 72 -1.09 -3.06 9.99
C ARG A 72 -1.57 -2.81 8.56
N ALA A 73 -0.77 -2.14 7.74
CA ALA A 73 -1.10 -1.92 6.33
C ALA A 73 -1.25 -3.23 5.58
N ASP A 74 -0.32 -4.17 5.78
CA ASP A 74 -0.35 -5.49 5.16
C ASP A 74 -1.62 -6.26 5.57
N ARG A 75 -1.93 -6.30 6.86
CA ARG A 75 -3.12 -6.98 7.36
C ARG A 75 -4.42 -6.33 6.86
N LEU A 76 -4.45 -5.00 6.79
CA LEU A 76 -5.62 -4.27 6.28
C LEU A 76 -5.96 -4.72 4.86
N LEU A 77 -4.97 -4.78 3.98
CA LEU A 77 -5.19 -5.23 2.61
C LEU A 77 -5.66 -6.69 2.56
N ALA A 78 -5.02 -7.57 3.32
CA ALA A 78 -5.33 -8.99 3.30
C ALA A 78 -6.71 -9.30 3.88
N GLU A 79 -7.12 -8.61 4.94
CA GLU A 79 -8.32 -8.96 5.70
C GLU A 79 -9.57 -8.18 5.26
N GLU A 80 -9.42 -6.95 4.79
CA GLU A 80 -10.57 -6.07 4.55
C GLU A 80 -10.81 -5.72 3.08
N HIS A 81 -9.93 -6.16 2.18
CA HIS A 81 -10.08 -5.92 0.75
C HIS A 81 -9.95 -7.23 -0.05
N PRO A 82 -10.93 -8.14 0.10
CA PRO A 82 -10.89 -9.44 -0.57
C PRO A 82 -11.04 -9.35 -2.09
N GLU A 83 -11.48 -8.18 -2.60
CA GLU A 83 -11.64 -7.93 -4.03
C GLU A 83 -10.30 -7.81 -4.78
N ILE A 84 -9.20 -7.67 -4.04
CA ILE A 84 -7.86 -7.60 -4.62
C ILE A 84 -7.03 -8.83 -4.23
N THR A 85 -6.05 -9.17 -5.08
CA THR A 85 -5.10 -10.24 -4.80
C THR A 85 -3.70 -9.63 -4.69
N VAL A 86 -3.03 -9.85 -3.56
CA VAL A 86 -1.64 -9.42 -3.38
C VAL A 86 -0.73 -10.43 -4.08
N LEU A 87 -0.08 -9.99 -5.16
CA LEU A 87 0.84 -10.83 -5.93
C LEU A 87 2.23 -10.87 -5.30
N SER A 88 2.69 -9.72 -4.81
CA SER A 88 3.95 -9.61 -4.07
C SER A 88 3.95 -8.34 -3.23
N ALA A 89 4.82 -8.33 -2.23
CA ALA A 89 5.06 -7.15 -1.42
C ALA A 89 6.56 -7.05 -1.14
N ARG A 90 7.12 -5.88 -1.44
CA ARG A 90 8.53 -5.57 -1.12
C ARG A 90 8.54 -4.47 -0.09
N GLN A 91 9.46 -4.54 0.86
CA GLN A 91 9.54 -3.53 1.91
C GLN A 91 10.98 -3.18 2.26
N GLY A 92 11.15 -2.02 2.84
CA GLY A 92 12.43 -1.53 3.30
C GLY A 92 12.28 -0.71 4.57
N LEU A 93 13.37 -0.63 5.31
CA LEU A 93 13.46 0.12 6.56
C LEU A 93 14.84 0.77 6.63
N HIS A 94 14.86 2.09 6.81
CA HIS A 94 16.09 2.86 6.81
C HIS A 94 16.11 3.83 7.98
N SER A 95 17.31 4.05 8.52
CA SER A 95 17.57 5.14 9.44
C SER A 95 18.11 6.34 8.67
N SER A 96 17.66 7.55 9.04
CA SER A 96 18.20 8.77 8.46
C SER A 96 19.67 9.02 8.82
N ARG A 97 20.23 8.19 9.73
CA ARG A 97 21.64 8.27 10.13
C ARG A 97 22.54 7.33 9.32
N ASP A 98 21.96 6.51 8.49
CA ASP A 98 22.70 5.55 7.67
C ASP A 98 23.26 6.17 6.40
#